data_e355365fc9580cd8f413363ac1a50cc0
#
_entry.id   e355365fc9580cd8f413363ac1a50cc0
#
_cell.length_a   1.000
_cell.length_b   1.000
_cell.length_c   1.000
_cell.angle_alpha   90.00
_cell.angle_beta   90.00
_cell.angle_gamma   90.00
#
_symmetry.space_group_name_H-M   'P 1'
#
loop_
_entity.id
_entity.type
_entity.pdbx_description
1 polymer ?
#
loop_
_entity_poly.entity_id
_entity_poly.type
_entity_poly.pdbx_seq_one_letter_code
_entity_poly.pdbx_strand_id
1 'polypeptide(L)'
;MARPKIALIGGGNIGGVLAEQLAYRELGDVVLFDVVEGLPQGKALDIAEGAPLFGADAKVSGANDYAGIAGANLVIITAGLARKPGMSRDDLLKTNLSIMKQVAEGVKQHAPNATVIVVSNPLDAMVYTFKQVSGFPKNRVVGMAGVLDSARFRAFVAWELGVSVQDVTALVLGGHGDTMVPLTRYCTVAGIPVTKLLPQAKIDAIVERTKNAGGEVVNLLKTGSAFVSPAASAIEMAESILKDKKRVLACACLCEGEYGVQGLYLGVPCILGAGGVARAVAGGLLDAGAKVVIFNRNQARATQLVNDLACLV
;
A
#
# COMPACT_ATOMS: atom_id res chain seq x y z
N MET A 1 7.66 -27.40 6.66
CA MET A 1 6.45 -26.87 5.95
C MET A 1 6.93 -26.24 4.65
N ALA A 2 6.13 -26.31 3.56
CA ALA A 2 6.47 -25.63 2.33
C ALA A 2 6.45 -24.10 2.57
N ARG A 3 7.35 -23.36 1.90
CA ARG A 3 7.34 -21.89 1.92
C ARG A 3 6.03 -21.38 1.31
N PRO A 4 5.45 -20.29 1.84
CA PRO A 4 4.28 -19.68 1.20
C PRO A 4 4.64 -19.17 -0.20
N LYS A 5 3.70 -19.25 -1.13
CA LYS A 5 3.84 -18.71 -2.48
C LYS A 5 3.33 -17.28 -2.53
N ILE A 6 4.16 -16.36 -3.01
CA ILE A 6 3.87 -14.94 -3.14
C ILE A 6 3.85 -14.59 -4.63
N ALA A 7 2.74 -14.05 -5.12
CA ALA A 7 2.63 -13.59 -6.49
C ALA A 7 2.69 -12.06 -6.54
N LEU A 8 3.56 -11.53 -7.41
CA LEU A 8 3.70 -10.10 -7.67
C LEU A 8 3.14 -9.80 -9.06
N ILE A 9 2.09 -9.01 -9.14
CA ILE A 9 1.46 -8.62 -10.40
C ILE A 9 1.96 -7.25 -10.82
N GLY A 10 2.85 -7.22 -11.80
CA GLY A 10 3.59 -6.06 -12.29
C GLY A 10 5.09 -6.19 -12.06
N GLY A 11 5.84 -6.39 -13.15
CA GLY A 11 7.30 -6.56 -13.17
C GLY A 11 8.09 -5.23 -13.25
N GLY A 12 7.45 -4.09 -12.98
CA GLY A 12 8.10 -2.77 -12.98
C GLY A 12 9.14 -2.60 -11.87
N ASN A 13 9.47 -1.34 -11.53
CA ASN A 13 10.48 -1.04 -10.50
C ASN A 13 10.03 -1.51 -9.11
N ILE A 14 8.78 -1.25 -8.71
CA ILE A 14 8.26 -1.70 -7.40
C ILE A 14 8.25 -3.22 -7.34
N GLY A 15 7.76 -3.89 -8.41
CA GLY A 15 7.72 -5.35 -8.47
C GLY A 15 9.09 -6.01 -8.37
N GLY A 16 10.12 -5.42 -9.02
CA GLY A 16 11.50 -5.90 -8.92
C GLY A 16 12.05 -5.81 -7.48
N VAL A 17 11.90 -4.64 -6.84
CA VAL A 17 12.33 -4.46 -5.43
C VAL A 17 11.57 -5.38 -4.48
N LEU A 18 10.25 -5.57 -4.71
CA LEU A 18 9.46 -6.52 -3.93
C LEU A 18 9.99 -7.95 -4.07
N ALA A 19 10.25 -8.39 -5.32
CA ALA A 19 10.73 -9.75 -5.59
C ALA A 19 12.06 -10.03 -4.90
N GLU A 20 13.01 -9.11 -5.04
CA GLU A 20 14.31 -9.18 -4.38
C GLU A 20 14.18 -9.26 -2.85
N GLN A 21 13.50 -8.29 -2.24
CA GLN A 21 13.41 -8.20 -0.79
C GLN A 21 12.60 -9.35 -0.16
N LEU A 22 11.54 -9.81 -0.80
CA LEU A 22 10.75 -10.95 -0.31
C LEU A 22 11.56 -12.24 -0.37
N ALA A 23 12.33 -12.44 -1.43
CA ALA A 23 13.21 -13.59 -1.59
C ALA A 23 14.37 -13.57 -0.59
N TYR A 24 15.13 -12.47 -0.53
CA TYR A 24 16.31 -12.37 0.34
C TYR A 24 15.98 -12.38 1.84
N ARG A 25 14.75 -11.98 2.21
CA ARG A 25 14.23 -12.14 3.58
C ARG A 25 13.55 -13.49 3.82
N GLU A 26 13.55 -14.37 2.83
CA GLU A 26 12.93 -15.71 2.87
C GLU A 26 11.47 -15.70 3.35
N LEU A 27 10.70 -14.67 2.95
CA LEU A 27 9.30 -14.57 3.34
C LEU A 27 8.41 -15.56 2.58
N GLY A 28 8.87 -16.09 1.45
CA GLY A 28 8.19 -17.09 0.63
C GLY A 28 8.85 -17.28 -0.72
N ASP A 29 8.36 -18.26 -1.49
CA ASP A 29 8.72 -18.42 -2.89
C ASP A 29 7.98 -17.38 -3.74
N VAL A 30 8.68 -16.68 -4.63
CA VAL A 30 8.17 -15.51 -5.35
C VAL A 30 7.92 -15.85 -6.82
N VAL A 31 6.74 -15.48 -7.32
CA VAL A 31 6.43 -15.47 -8.75
C VAL A 31 6.20 -14.02 -9.18
N LEU A 32 7.05 -13.51 -10.04
CA LEU A 32 6.89 -12.20 -10.67
C LEU A 32 6.12 -12.36 -11.98
N PHE A 33 4.96 -11.73 -12.09
CA PHE A 33 4.12 -11.73 -13.28
C PHE A 33 4.13 -10.37 -13.96
N ASP A 34 4.32 -10.38 -15.27
CA ASP A 34 4.11 -9.20 -16.13
C ASP A 34 3.64 -9.63 -17.52
N VAL A 35 2.90 -8.76 -18.21
CA VAL A 35 2.47 -9.00 -19.60
C VAL A 35 3.58 -8.81 -20.62
N VAL A 36 4.68 -8.14 -20.25
CA VAL A 36 5.85 -7.94 -21.10
C VAL A 36 6.68 -9.22 -21.13
N GLU A 37 6.76 -9.86 -22.30
CA GLU A 37 7.49 -11.10 -22.47
C GLU A 37 8.96 -10.96 -22.08
N GLY A 38 9.48 -11.94 -21.35
CA GLY A 38 10.88 -11.98 -20.90
C GLY A 38 11.20 -11.08 -19.71
N LEU A 39 10.45 -10.00 -19.49
CA LEU A 39 10.73 -9.07 -18.38
C LEU A 39 10.68 -9.74 -17.00
N PRO A 40 9.63 -10.46 -16.63
CA PRO A 40 9.56 -11.09 -15.30
C PRO A 40 10.59 -12.23 -15.17
N GLN A 41 10.87 -12.96 -16.25
CA GLN A 41 11.86 -14.03 -16.24
C GLN A 41 13.28 -13.50 -16.04
N GLY A 42 13.64 -12.44 -16.78
CA GLY A 42 14.96 -11.81 -16.67
C GLY A 42 15.23 -11.28 -15.27
N LYS A 43 14.25 -10.56 -14.69
CA LYS A 43 14.37 -10.05 -13.30
C LYS A 43 14.43 -11.19 -12.27
N ALA A 44 13.62 -12.23 -12.46
CA ALA A 44 13.60 -13.37 -11.55
C ALA A 44 14.94 -14.11 -11.56
N LEU A 45 15.55 -14.27 -12.74
CA LEU A 45 16.85 -14.90 -12.89
C LEU A 45 17.95 -14.09 -12.20
N ASP A 46 18.03 -12.79 -12.47
CA ASP A 46 19.00 -11.87 -11.87
C ASP A 46 18.92 -11.89 -10.32
N ILE A 47 17.70 -11.86 -9.76
CA ILE A 47 17.49 -11.98 -8.31
C ILE A 47 17.93 -13.36 -7.79
N ALA A 48 17.61 -14.44 -8.51
CA ALA A 48 17.99 -15.79 -8.13
C ALA A 48 19.52 -16.00 -8.14
N GLU A 49 20.22 -15.39 -9.11
CA GLU A 49 21.68 -15.40 -9.17
C GLU A 49 22.33 -14.62 -8.03
N GLY A 50 21.68 -13.58 -7.51
CA GLY A 50 22.12 -12.84 -6.33
C GLY A 50 21.86 -13.56 -5.01
N ALA A 51 20.89 -14.47 -4.94
CA ALA A 51 20.43 -15.10 -3.69
C ALA A 51 21.56 -15.82 -2.90
N PRO A 52 22.54 -16.52 -3.51
CA PRO A 52 23.65 -17.13 -2.77
C PRO A 52 24.50 -16.14 -1.97
N LEU A 53 24.60 -14.89 -2.43
CA LEU A 53 25.38 -13.83 -1.74
C LEU A 53 24.70 -13.37 -0.45
N PHE A 54 23.38 -13.59 -0.34
CA PHE A 54 22.57 -13.27 0.84
C PHE A 54 22.21 -14.50 1.67
N GLY A 55 22.64 -15.70 1.25
CA GLY A 55 22.31 -16.95 1.92
C GLY A 55 20.82 -17.28 1.87
N ALA A 56 20.12 -16.89 0.80
CA ALA A 56 18.69 -17.07 0.64
C ALA A 56 18.37 -18.23 -0.30
N ASP A 57 17.46 -19.11 0.11
CA ASP A 57 17.02 -20.30 -0.63
C ASP A 57 15.61 -20.18 -1.22
N ALA A 58 14.95 -19.02 -1.08
CA ALA A 58 13.63 -18.78 -1.65
C ALA A 58 13.69 -18.82 -3.19
N LYS A 59 12.76 -19.54 -3.80
CA LYS A 59 12.67 -19.62 -5.25
C LYS A 59 12.07 -18.35 -5.83
N VAL A 60 12.67 -17.84 -6.90
CA VAL A 60 12.14 -16.71 -7.67
C VAL A 60 11.92 -17.16 -9.10
N SER A 61 10.75 -16.89 -9.65
CA SER A 61 10.38 -17.26 -11.02
C SER A 61 9.61 -16.13 -11.71
N GLY A 62 9.67 -16.06 -13.02
CA GLY A 62 8.90 -15.12 -13.85
C GLY A 62 7.79 -15.84 -14.62
N ALA A 63 6.66 -15.16 -14.83
CA ALA A 63 5.53 -15.66 -15.61
C ALA A 63 4.90 -14.56 -16.45
N ASN A 64 4.42 -14.91 -17.66
CA ASN A 64 3.58 -14.03 -18.50
C ASN A 64 2.13 -14.54 -18.59
N ASP A 65 1.82 -15.63 -17.87
CA ASP A 65 0.49 -16.23 -17.78
C ASP A 65 0.06 -16.31 -16.32
N TYR A 66 -1.22 -16.08 -16.05
CA TYR A 66 -1.80 -16.18 -14.71
C TYR A 66 -1.74 -17.61 -14.13
N ALA A 67 -1.61 -18.65 -14.95
CA ALA A 67 -1.37 -20.01 -14.44
C ALA A 67 -0.11 -20.05 -13.53
N GLY A 68 0.89 -19.22 -13.79
CA GLY A 68 2.09 -19.11 -12.97
C GLY A 68 1.82 -18.70 -11.53
N ILE A 69 0.76 -17.95 -11.25
CA ILE A 69 0.42 -17.52 -9.88
C ILE A 69 -0.52 -18.50 -9.16
N ALA A 70 -0.89 -19.62 -9.80
CA ALA A 70 -1.84 -20.56 -9.22
C ALA A 70 -1.42 -21.00 -7.81
N GLY A 71 -2.40 -20.99 -6.90
CA GLY A 71 -2.19 -21.38 -5.51
C GLY A 71 -1.38 -20.39 -4.66
N ALA A 72 -1.18 -19.15 -5.10
CA ALA A 72 -0.52 -18.13 -4.27
C ALA A 72 -1.29 -17.87 -2.97
N ASN A 73 -0.53 -17.74 -1.87
CA ASN A 73 -1.06 -17.40 -0.55
C ASN A 73 -1.24 -15.89 -0.39
N LEU A 74 -0.34 -15.13 -1.00
CA LEU A 74 -0.34 -13.67 -1.01
C LEU A 74 -0.15 -13.17 -2.44
N VAL A 75 -0.94 -12.18 -2.82
CA VAL A 75 -0.80 -11.46 -4.10
C VAL A 75 -0.54 -9.99 -3.80
N ILE A 76 0.50 -9.40 -4.41
CA ILE A 76 0.78 -7.97 -4.32
C ILE A 76 0.65 -7.38 -5.73
N ILE A 77 -0.22 -6.38 -5.89
CA ILE A 77 -0.54 -5.81 -7.19
C ILE A 77 0.11 -4.44 -7.32
N THR A 78 1.06 -4.34 -8.24
CA THR A 78 1.73 -3.09 -8.62
C THR A 78 1.47 -2.72 -10.09
N ALA A 79 0.71 -3.55 -10.80
CA ALA A 79 0.36 -3.36 -12.20
C ALA A 79 -0.43 -2.06 -12.42
N GLY A 80 -0.09 -1.34 -13.45
CA GLY A 80 -0.69 -0.08 -13.83
C GLY A 80 0.31 0.84 -14.51
N LEU A 81 -0.20 1.85 -15.22
CA LEU A 81 0.63 2.86 -15.84
C LEU A 81 0.94 3.99 -14.86
N ALA A 82 2.18 4.45 -14.84
CA ALA A 82 2.53 5.70 -14.21
C ALA A 82 2.03 6.87 -15.08
N ARG A 83 1.67 7.99 -14.44
CA ARG A 83 1.22 9.19 -15.17
C ARG A 83 2.34 9.69 -16.09
N LYS A 84 2.02 9.84 -17.37
CA LYS A 84 2.93 10.41 -18.37
C LYS A 84 2.67 11.92 -18.53
N PRO A 85 3.67 12.69 -18.98
CA PRO A 85 3.46 14.09 -19.37
C PRO A 85 2.32 14.20 -20.40
N GLY A 86 1.40 15.15 -20.19
CA GLY A 86 0.24 15.36 -21.07
C GLY A 86 -0.97 14.46 -20.78
N MET A 87 -0.86 13.44 -19.95
CA MET A 87 -1.99 12.59 -19.58
C MET A 87 -2.84 13.24 -18.48
N SER A 88 -4.16 13.32 -18.69
CA SER A 88 -5.09 13.78 -17.67
C SER A 88 -5.19 12.77 -16.50
N ARG A 89 -5.72 13.24 -15.36
CA ARG A 89 -6.02 12.33 -14.23
C ARG A 89 -7.09 11.29 -14.61
N ASP A 90 -8.07 11.70 -15.39
CA ASP A 90 -9.18 10.84 -15.82
C ASP A 90 -8.73 9.77 -16.82
N ASP A 91 -7.82 10.10 -17.75
CA ASP A 91 -7.27 9.11 -18.69
C ASP A 91 -6.44 8.07 -17.96
N LEU A 92 -5.62 8.50 -16.99
CA LEU A 92 -4.87 7.59 -16.15
C LEU A 92 -5.80 6.66 -15.36
N LEU A 93 -6.85 7.23 -14.75
CA LEU A 93 -7.84 6.46 -13.99
C LEU A 93 -8.52 5.42 -14.88
N LYS A 94 -9.05 5.81 -16.03
CA LYS A 94 -9.72 4.89 -16.98
C LYS A 94 -8.81 3.75 -17.42
N THR A 95 -7.55 4.05 -17.76
CA THR A 95 -6.59 3.05 -18.18
C THR A 95 -6.28 2.08 -17.05
N ASN A 96 -5.99 2.57 -15.85
CA ASN A 96 -5.66 1.71 -14.72
C ASN A 96 -6.88 0.92 -14.20
N LEU A 97 -8.10 1.43 -14.33
CA LEU A 97 -9.33 0.68 -14.07
C LEU A 97 -9.44 -0.54 -15.00
N SER A 98 -9.17 -0.36 -16.30
CA SER A 98 -9.20 -1.48 -17.26
C SER A 98 -8.16 -2.55 -16.92
N ILE A 99 -6.94 -2.13 -16.59
CA ILE A 99 -5.87 -3.05 -16.15
C ILE A 99 -6.29 -3.78 -14.87
N MET A 100 -6.80 -3.06 -13.87
CA MET A 100 -7.19 -3.65 -12.59
C MET A 100 -8.33 -4.66 -12.72
N LYS A 101 -9.29 -4.43 -13.63
CA LYS A 101 -10.35 -5.41 -13.93
C LYS A 101 -9.76 -6.73 -14.45
N GLN A 102 -8.86 -6.68 -15.41
CA GLN A 102 -8.18 -7.87 -15.95
C GLN A 102 -7.36 -8.60 -14.88
N VAL A 103 -6.61 -7.84 -14.06
CA VAL A 103 -5.84 -8.39 -12.94
C VAL A 103 -6.76 -9.08 -11.93
N ALA A 104 -7.88 -8.45 -11.58
CA ALA A 104 -8.83 -9.00 -10.61
C ALA A 104 -9.45 -10.33 -11.10
N GLU A 105 -9.80 -10.42 -12.38
CA GLU A 105 -10.30 -11.67 -13.00
C GLU A 105 -9.23 -12.76 -12.99
N GLY A 106 -7.99 -12.43 -13.41
CA GLY A 106 -6.88 -13.38 -13.42
C GLY A 106 -6.54 -13.91 -12.03
N VAL A 107 -6.47 -13.04 -11.03
CA VAL A 107 -6.22 -13.43 -9.64
C VAL A 107 -7.37 -14.25 -9.07
N LYS A 108 -8.63 -13.87 -9.34
CA LYS A 108 -9.81 -14.63 -8.92
C LYS A 108 -9.78 -16.07 -9.45
N GLN A 109 -9.39 -16.25 -10.71
CA GLN A 109 -9.37 -17.55 -11.36
C GLN A 109 -8.24 -18.44 -10.83
N HIS A 110 -7.04 -17.90 -10.62
CA HIS A 110 -5.84 -18.69 -10.36
C HIS A 110 -5.38 -18.70 -8.89
N ALA A 111 -5.74 -17.68 -8.11
CA ALA A 111 -5.40 -17.57 -6.69
C ALA A 111 -6.60 -17.16 -5.81
N PRO A 112 -7.75 -17.87 -5.87
CA PRO A 112 -9.02 -17.48 -5.24
C PRO A 112 -8.94 -17.40 -3.70
N ASN A 113 -7.96 -18.03 -3.10
CA ASN A 113 -7.78 -18.05 -1.65
C ASN A 113 -6.70 -17.09 -1.13
N ALA A 114 -6.05 -16.33 -2.01
CA ALA A 114 -5.00 -15.42 -1.63
C ALA A 114 -5.52 -14.24 -0.78
N THR A 115 -4.65 -13.70 0.08
CA THR A 115 -4.78 -12.34 0.57
C THR A 115 -4.15 -11.40 -0.46
N VAL A 116 -4.74 -10.23 -0.67
CA VAL A 116 -4.33 -9.31 -1.74
C VAL A 116 -3.94 -7.95 -1.16
N ILE A 117 -2.74 -7.49 -1.49
CA ILE A 117 -2.27 -6.13 -1.21
C ILE A 117 -2.25 -5.36 -2.53
N VAL A 118 -3.01 -4.28 -2.63
CA VAL A 118 -3.01 -3.39 -3.79
C VAL A 118 -2.09 -2.20 -3.53
N VAL A 119 -1.17 -1.95 -4.47
CA VAL A 119 -0.21 -0.83 -4.44
C VAL A 119 -0.46 0.14 -5.59
N SER A 120 -1.12 -0.33 -6.66
CA SER A 120 -1.43 0.44 -7.87
C SER A 120 -2.21 1.72 -7.58
N ASN A 121 -1.92 2.78 -8.35
CA ASN A 121 -2.52 4.10 -8.19
C ASN A 121 -3.49 4.45 -9.35
N PRO A 122 -4.54 5.26 -9.09
CA PRO A 122 -4.95 5.84 -7.80
C PRO A 122 -5.44 4.76 -6.82
N LEU A 123 -4.81 4.67 -5.64
CA LEU A 123 -4.94 3.50 -4.76
C LEU A 123 -6.39 3.18 -4.38
N ASP A 124 -7.12 4.18 -3.87
CA ASP A 124 -8.47 3.96 -3.33
C ASP A 124 -9.42 3.41 -4.41
N ALA A 125 -9.30 3.91 -5.66
CA ALA A 125 -10.06 3.42 -6.80
C ALA A 125 -9.60 2.00 -7.24
N MET A 126 -8.30 1.73 -7.21
CA MET A 126 -7.77 0.44 -7.65
C MET A 126 -8.14 -0.69 -6.68
N VAL A 127 -8.01 -0.46 -5.37
CA VAL A 127 -8.36 -1.47 -4.36
C VAL A 127 -9.87 -1.72 -4.34
N TYR A 128 -10.68 -0.66 -4.51
CA TYR A 128 -12.13 -0.78 -4.64
C TYR A 128 -12.50 -1.62 -5.87
N THR A 129 -11.94 -1.29 -7.03
CA THR A 129 -12.20 -2.02 -8.29
C THR A 129 -11.81 -3.49 -8.18
N PHE A 130 -10.63 -3.78 -7.62
CA PHE A 130 -10.22 -5.16 -7.39
C PHE A 130 -11.25 -5.92 -6.53
N LYS A 131 -11.68 -5.32 -5.42
CA LYS A 131 -12.66 -5.92 -4.51
C LYS A 131 -13.99 -6.21 -5.21
N GLN A 132 -14.49 -5.26 -6.00
CA GLN A 132 -15.78 -5.40 -6.71
C GLN A 132 -15.73 -6.50 -7.78
N VAL A 133 -14.70 -6.50 -8.61
CA VAL A 133 -14.57 -7.45 -9.74
C VAL A 133 -14.23 -8.85 -9.24
N SER A 134 -13.30 -8.97 -8.28
CA SER A 134 -12.90 -10.28 -7.77
C SER A 134 -13.95 -10.95 -6.90
N GLY A 135 -14.76 -10.17 -6.19
CA GLY A 135 -15.72 -10.69 -5.21
C GLY A 135 -15.04 -11.23 -3.93
N PHE A 136 -13.74 -11.01 -3.73
CA PHE A 136 -13.04 -11.48 -2.54
C PHE A 136 -13.64 -10.89 -1.27
N PRO A 137 -13.63 -11.60 -0.14
CA PRO A 137 -14.12 -11.07 1.13
C PRO A 137 -13.28 -9.86 1.57
N LYS A 138 -13.90 -8.89 2.25
CA LYS A 138 -13.26 -7.61 2.60
C LYS A 138 -11.97 -7.74 3.43
N ASN A 139 -11.89 -8.77 4.24
CA ASN A 139 -10.71 -9.05 5.06
C ASN A 139 -9.50 -9.53 4.25
N ARG A 140 -9.69 -9.98 3.01
CA ARG A 140 -8.60 -10.45 2.14
C ARG A 140 -8.14 -9.43 1.10
N VAL A 141 -8.71 -8.23 1.07
CA VAL A 141 -8.30 -7.18 0.12
C VAL A 141 -7.96 -5.91 0.89
N VAL A 142 -6.71 -5.49 0.79
CA VAL A 142 -6.18 -4.33 1.51
C VAL A 142 -5.30 -3.47 0.60
N GLY A 143 -5.36 -2.15 0.75
CA GLY A 143 -4.51 -1.21 0.02
C GLY A 143 -3.30 -0.74 0.84
N MET A 144 -2.14 -0.63 0.21
CA MET A 144 -0.93 -0.05 0.78
C MET A 144 -1.01 1.48 0.65
N ALA A 145 -1.26 2.17 1.76
CA ALA A 145 -1.47 3.62 1.84
C ALA A 145 -0.69 4.24 3.00
N GLY A 146 -1.36 4.39 4.13
CA GLY A 146 -0.83 5.05 5.31
C GLY A 146 0.42 4.41 5.91
N VAL A 147 0.73 3.14 5.61
CA VAL A 147 2.01 2.52 5.99
C VAL A 147 3.17 3.32 5.40
N LEU A 148 3.10 3.64 4.10
CA LEU A 148 4.09 4.47 3.42
C LEU A 148 4.10 5.90 3.95
N ASP A 149 2.92 6.50 4.09
CA ASP A 149 2.81 7.91 4.50
C ASP A 149 3.26 8.09 5.95
N SER A 150 2.95 7.11 6.83
CA SER A 150 3.46 7.08 8.21
C SER A 150 4.98 6.90 8.27
N ALA A 151 5.55 6.07 7.39
CA ALA A 151 7.01 5.91 7.32
C ALA A 151 7.70 7.21 6.93
N ARG A 152 7.15 7.97 5.96
CA ARG A 152 7.65 9.29 5.57
C ARG A 152 7.56 10.28 6.72
N PHE A 153 6.40 10.35 7.39
CA PHE A 153 6.19 11.23 8.53
C PHE A 153 7.17 10.92 9.68
N ARG A 154 7.36 9.64 10.01
CA ARG A 154 8.36 9.19 11.00
C ARG A 154 9.77 9.62 10.62
N ALA A 155 10.17 9.43 9.36
CA ALA A 155 11.50 9.82 8.89
C ALA A 155 11.73 11.33 9.00
N PHE A 156 10.77 12.15 8.61
CA PHE A 156 10.89 13.61 8.67
C PHE A 156 10.95 14.14 10.11
N VAL A 157 10.18 13.54 11.02
CA VAL A 157 10.27 13.86 12.46
C VAL A 157 11.63 13.46 13.02
N ALA A 158 12.12 12.26 12.70
CA ALA A 158 13.41 11.77 13.17
C ALA A 158 14.56 12.65 12.67
N TRP A 159 14.53 13.06 11.40
CA TRP A 159 15.57 13.93 10.83
C TRP A 159 15.57 15.33 11.46
N GLU A 160 14.40 15.91 11.71
CA GLU A 160 14.27 17.22 12.35
C GLU A 160 14.81 17.21 13.78
N LEU A 161 14.64 16.10 14.51
CA LEU A 161 15.09 15.96 15.90
C LEU A 161 16.49 15.34 16.02
N GLY A 162 17.08 14.81 14.95
CA GLY A 162 18.36 14.12 15.01
C GLY A 162 18.33 12.80 15.81
N VAL A 163 17.19 12.08 15.79
CA VAL A 163 17.00 10.83 16.53
C VAL A 163 16.80 9.63 15.59
N SER A 164 16.87 8.41 16.14
CA SER A 164 16.56 7.19 15.39
C SER A 164 15.09 7.16 14.97
N VAL A 165 14.82 6.71 13.74
CA VAL A 165 13.46 6.43 13.26
C VAL A 165 12.75 5.32 14.04
N GLN A 166 13.50 4.49 14.78
CA GLN A 166 12.95 3.43 15.62
C GLN A 166 12.19 3.96 16.83
N ASP A 167 12.60 5.14 17.32
CA ASP A 167 11.97 5.78 18.48
C ASP A 167 10.75 6.62 18.12
N VAL A 168 10.49 6.84 16.82
CA VAL A 168 9.34 7.63 16.36
C VAL A 168 8.15 6.73 16.09
N THR A 169 7.04 6.98 16.78
CA THR A 169 5.73 6.39 16.52
C THR A 169 4.82 7.44 15.89
N ALA A 170 4.24 7.14 14.75
CA ALA A 170 3.31 8.04 14.07
C ALA A 170 2.36 7.28 13.16
N LEU A 171 1.19 7.87 12.90
CA LEU A 171 0.17 7.34 11.98
C LEU A 171 -0.27 8.45 11.04
N VAL A 172 -0.44 8.08 9.77
CA VAL A 172 -1.09 8.91 8.74
C VAL A 172 -2.29 8.13 8.22
N LEU A 173 -3.45 8.72 8.29
CA LEU A 173 -4.74 8.11 7.92
C LEU A 173 -5.39 8.88 6.76
N GLY A 174 -6.59 8.45 6.37
CA GLY A 174 -7.38 9.10 5.33
C GLY A 174 -7.09 8.58 3.93
N GLY A 175 -7.40 9.35 2.89
CA GLY A 175 -7.11 9.01 1.49
C GLY A 175 -5.62 9.06 1.19
N HIS A 176 -5.15 8.22 0.26
CA HIS A 176 -3.75 8.23 -0.16
C HIS A 176 -3.50 9.36 -1.17
N GLY A 177 -3.10 10.54 -0.69
CA GLY A 177 -2.85 11.75 -1.49
C GLY A 177 -3.09 13.03 -0.68
N ASP A 178 -3.61 14.07 -1.33
CA ASP A 178 -3.83 15.40 -0.73
C ASP A 178 -4.78 15.39 0.48
N THR A 179 -5.58 14.33 0.64
CA THR A 179 -6.56 14.15 1.71
C THR A 179 -6.04 13.34 2.89
N MET A 180 -4.75 12.96 2.88
CA MET A 180 -4.14 12.29 4.01
C MET A 180 -4.10 13.16 5.27
N VAL A 181 -4.21 12.53 6.43
CA VAL A 181 -4.26 13.18 7.74
C VAL A 181 -3.14 12.64 8.64
N PRO A 182 -1.97 13.31 8.70
CA PRO A 182 -0.95 13.00 9.70
C PRO A 182 -1.46 13.32 11.11
N LEU A 183 -1.47 12.31 11.98
CA LEU A 183 -2.00 12.44 13.35
C LEU A 183 -0.91 12.96 14.30
N THR A 184 -0.66 14.27 14.29
CA THR A 184 0.40 14.92 15.07
C THR A 184 0.22 14.72 16.59
N ARG A 185 -1.03 14.71 17.10
CA ARG A 185 -1.30 14.49 18.52
C ARG A 185 -0.93 13.08 19.01
N TYR A 186 -0.84 12.10 18.09
CA TYR A 186 -0.43 10.72 18.39
C TYR A 186 1.00 10.42 17.90
N CYS A 187 1.68 11.43 17.38
CA CYS A 187 3.09 11.30 17.04
C CYS A 187 3.94 11.46 18.31
N THR A 188 4.71 10.44 18.62
CA THR A 188 5.59 10.43 19.80
C THR A 188 7.02 10.02 19.44
N VAL A 189 7.98 10.47 20.23
CA VAL A 189 9.37 10.02 20.21
C VAL A 189 9.67 9.44 21.57
N ALA A 190 9.96 8.15 21.64
CA ALA A 190 10.13 7.42 22.90
C ALA A 190 8.98 7.66 23.91
N GLY A 191 7.73 7.77 23.41
CA GLY A 191 6.55 8.04 24.21
C GLY A 191 6.27 9.52 24.51
N ILE A 192 7.21 10.44 24.20
CA ILE A 192 7.02 11.89 24.41
C ILE A 192 6.29 12.47 23.18
N PRO A 193 5.16 13.17 23.37
CA PRO A 193 4.43 13.78 22.25
C PRO A 193 5.31 14.76 21.46
N VAL A 194 5.28 14.70 20.14
CA VAL A 194 6.07 15.58 19.26
C VAL A 194 5.79 17.07 19.51
N THR A 195 4.58 17.39 19.95
CA THR A 195 4.16 18.76 20.33
C THR A 195 4.87 19.32 21.56
N LYS A 196 5.57 18.47 22.32
CA LYS A 196 6.45 18.88 23.43
C LYS A 196 7.91 19.02 23.01
N LEU A 197 8.28 18.49 21.83
CA LEU A 197 9.65 18.45 21.34
C LEU A 197 9.92 19.47 20.24
N LEU A 198 8.89 19.80 19.45
CA LEU A 198 9.00 20.72 18.32
C LEU A 198 7.99 21.87 18.43
N PRO A 199 8.36 23.08 18.01
CA PRO A 199 7.41 24.18 17.87
C PRO A 199 6.40 23.87 16.74
N GLN A 200 5.19 24.42 16.87
CA GLN A 200 4.07 24.14 15.94
C GLN A 200 4.46 24.39 14.47
N ALA A 201 5.17 25.47 14.17
CA ALA A 201 5.59 25.78 12.80
C ALA A 201 6.47 24.69 12.17
N LYS A 202 7.30 24.00 12.95
CA LYS A 202 8.09 22.86 12.47
C LYS A 202 7.22 21.62 12.21
N ILE A 203 6.26 21.37 13.09
CA ILE A 203 5.29 20.28 12.94
C ILE A 203 4.47 20.50 11.68
N ASP A 204 3.97 21.71 11.45
CA ASP A 204 3.20 22.07 10.25
C ASP A 204 3.99 21.88 8.95
N ALA A 205 5.27 22.28 8.95
CA ALA A 205 6.18 22.09 7.83
C ALA A 205 6.41 20.59 7.53
N ILE A 206 6.58 19.76 8.56
CA ILE A 206 6.75 18.31 8.42
C ILE A 206 5.44 17.68 7.87
N VAL A 207 4.29 18.09 8.37
CA VAL A 207 2.97 17.64 7.88
C VAL A 207 2.82 17.95 6.40
N GLU A 208 3.12 19.18 5.99
CA GLU A 208 3.02 19.60 4.58
C GLU A 208 4.02 18.84 3.69
N ARG A 209 5.26 18.66 4.15
CA ARG A 209 6.25 17.83 3.44
C ARG A 209 5.79 16.39 3.30
N THR A 210 5.16 15.82 4.33
CA THR A 210 4.64 14.45 4.29
C THR A 210 3.59 14.29 3.20
N LYS A 211 2.66 15.24 3.08
CA LYS A 211 1.64 15.25 2.03
C LYS A 211 2.23 15.33 0.61
N ASN A 212 3.32 16.08 0.47
CA ASN A 212 3.99 16.32 -0.81
C ASN A 212 5.17 15.37 -1.10
N ALA A 213 5.46 14.43 -0.20
CA ALA A 213 6.65 13.59 -0.28
C ALA A 213 6.76 12.75 -1.56
N GLY A 214 5.62 12.27 -2.09
CA GLY A 214 5.60 11.58 -3.38
C GLY A 214 6.02 12.49 -4.53
N GLY A 215 5.53 13.72 -4.56
CA GLY A 215 5.91 14.74 -5.54
C GLY A 215 7.37 15.18 -5.41
N GLU A 216 7.90 15.29 -4.19
CA GLU A 216 9.31 15.60 -3.94
C GLU A 216 10.22 14.56 -4.62
N VAL A 217 9.93 13.26 -4.47
CA VAL A 217 10.70 12.19 -5.12
C VAL A 217 10.58 12.24 -6.64
N VAL A 218 9.38 12.45 -7.18
CA VAL A 218 9.16 12.59 -8.64
C VAL A 218 9.96 13.76 -9.20
N ASN A 219 9.96 14.90 -8.53
CA ASN A 219 10.70 16.09 -8.94
C ASN A 219 12.22 15.90 -8.95
N LEU A 220 12.74 15.09 -8.02
CA LEU A 220 14.17 14.76 -7.95
C LEU A 220 14.56 13.71 -9.01
N LEU A 221 13.77 12.66 -9.19
CA LEU A 221 14.06 11.59 -10.15
C LEU A 221 13.89 12.02 -11.60
N LYS A 222 13.06 13.03 -11.87
CA LYS A 222 12.69 13.52 -13.23
C LYS A 222 11.91 12.50 -14.07
N THR A 223 12.23 11.22 -13.92
CA THR A 223 11.57 10.11 -14.62
C THR A 223 11.11 9.07 -13.58
N GLY A 224 9.84 8.65 -13.66
CA GLY A 224 9.28 7.66 -12.73
C GLY A 224 8.78 8.26 -11.40
N SER A 225 8.61 7.40 -10.43
CA SER A 225 8.12 7.72 -9.09
C SER A 225 8.87 6.94 -8.02
N ALA A 226 8.60 7.20 -6.74
CA ALA A 226 9.14 6.38 -5.66
C ALA A 226 8.81 4.89 -5.88
N PHE A 227 9.78 4.01 -5.67
CA PHE A 227 9.61 2.56 -5.82
C PHE A 227 10.21 1.76 -4.66
N VAL A 228 11.25 2.26 -3.99
CA VAL A 228 11.86 1.59 -2.82
C VAL A 228 10.95 1.66 -1.61
N SER A 229 10.49 2.86 -1.23
CA SER A 229 9.65 3.05 -0.04
C SER A 229 8.25 2.43 -0.17
N PRO A 230 7.56 2.46 -1.33
CA PRO A 230 6.33 1.69 -1.52
C PRO A 230 6.54 0.18 -1.40
N ALA A 231 7.63 -0.35 -1.98
CA ALA A 231 7.96 -1.77 -1.85
C ALA A 231 8.20 -2.15 -0.39
N ALA A 232 9.02 -1.39 0.34
CA ALA A 232 9.28 -1.63 1.76
C ALA A 232 8.00 -1.62 2.60
N SER A 233 7.07 -0.70 2.31
CA SER A 233 5.76 -0.62 2.98
C SER A 233 4.89 -1.85 2.70
N ALA A 234 4.84 -2.31 1.45
CA ALA A 234 4.12 -3.52 1.09
C ALA A 234 4.76 -4.79 1.71
N ILE A 235 6.09 -4.82 1.86
CA ILE A 235 6.81 -5.90 2.54
C ILE A 235 6.46 -5.95 4.04
N GLU A 236 6.37 -4.81 4.73
CA GLU A 236 5.92 -4.77 6.12
C GLU A 236 4.53 -5.36 6.29
N MET A 237 3.61 -5.04 5.37
CA MET A 237 2.28 -5.63 5.33
C MET A 237 2.33 -7.13 5.04
N ALA A 238 3.10 -7.54 4.02
CA ALA A 238 3.28 -8.95 3.64
C ALA A 238 3.84 -9.79 4.79
N GLU A 239 4.87 -9.30 5.46
CA GLU A 239 5.46 -9.99 6.61
C GLU A 239 4.49 -10.12 7.78
N SER A 240 3.65 -9.09 8.01
CA SER A 240 2.60 -9.16 9.03
C SER A 240 1.55 -10.24 8.71
N ILE A 241 1.18 -10.39 7.44
CA ILE A 241 0.25 -11.42 6.98
C ILE A 241 0.89 -12.82 7.07
N LEU A 242 2.05 -13.00 6.47
CA LEU A 242 2.68 -14.31 6.30
C LEU A 242 3.17 -14.92 7.63
N LYS A 243 3.60 -14.06 8.58
CA LYS A 243 4.07 -14.48 9.92
C LYS A 243 3.03 -14.27 11.02
N ASP A 244 1.79 -13.95 10.69
CA ASP A 244 0.69 -13.64 11.63
C ASP A 244 1.09 -12.66 12.76
N LYS A 245 1.82 -11.61 12.42
CA LYS A 245 2.36 -10.66 13.42
C LYS A 245 1.28 -9.82 14.10
N LYS A 246 0.08 -9.73 13.53
CA LYS A 246 -1.04 -8.92 14.05
C LYS A 246 -0.65 -7.46 14.30
N ARG A 247 0.18 -6.90 13.39
CA ARG A 247 0.59 -5.50 13.48
C ARG A 247 -0.60 -4.58 13.29
N VAL A 248 -0.61 -3.49 14.04
CA VAL A 248 -1.52 -2.36 13.78
C VAL A 248 -0.84 -1.45 12.77
N LEU A 249 -1.36 -1.45 11.55
CA LEU A 249 -0.82 -0.67 10.43
C LEU A 249 -1.91 0.22 9.83
N ALA A 250 -1.52 1.39 9.33
CA ALA A 250 -2.42 2.27 8.59
C ALA A 250 -2.56 1.78 7.15
N CYS A 251 -3.66 1.09 6.84
CA CYS A 251 -3.90 0.52 5.51
C CYS A 251 -5.24 1.00 4.96
N ALA A 252 -5.40 1.02 3.63
CA ALA A 252 -6.69 1.26 3.02
C ALA A 252 -7.55 0.00 3.14
N CYS A 253 -8.62 0.10 3.94
CA CYS A 253 -9.56 -0.97 4.22
C CYS A 253 -10.98 -0.55 3.85
N LEU A 254 -11.82 -1.52 3.45
CA LEU A 254 -13.25 -1.26 3.22
C LEU A 254 -13.94 -0.96 4.54
N CYS A 255 -14.43 0.26 4.68
CA CYS A 255 -15.23 0.70 5.81
C CYS A 255 -16.72 0.40 5.56
N GLU A 256 -17.37 -0.22 6.52
CA GLU A 256 -18.81 -0.55 6.52
C GLU A 256 -19.49 0.02 7.75
N GLY A 257 -19.26 1.30 8.02
CA GLY A 257 -19.74 2.05 9.19
C GLY A 257 -18.60 2.53 10.09
N GLU A 258 -17.41 1.94 9.99
CA GLU A 258 -16.26 2.41 10.74
C GLU A 258 -15.94 3.87 10.36
N TYR A 259 -15.67 4.71 11.35
CA TYR A 259 -15.43 6.16 11.19
C TYR A 259 -16.58 6.93 10.51
N GLY A 260 -17.81 6.37 10.51
CA GLY A 260 -18.97 6.95 9.82
C GLY A 260 -18.87 6.86 8.29
N VAL A 261 -17.97 6.05 7.76
CA VAL A 261 -17.77 5.82 6.33
C VAL A 261 -18.39 4.48 5.92
N GLN A 262 -19.22 4.51 4.87
CA GLN A 262 -19.92 3.34 4.37
C GLN A 262 -19.50 3.02 2.94
N GLY A 263 -19.07 1.78 2.70
CA GLY A 263 -18.83 1.25 1.36
C GLY A 263 -17.61 1.80 0.62
N LEU A 264 -16.67 2.48 1.32
CA LEU A 264 -15.48 3.06 0.73
C LEU A 264 -14.21 2.49 1.35
N TYR A 265 -13.13 2.42 0.56
CA TYR A 265 -11.79 2.17 1.05
C TYR A 265 -11.20 3.46 1.62
N LEU A 266 -10.69 3.38 2.84
CA LEU A 266 -10.08 4.50 3.54
C LEU A 266 -8.86 4.01 4.32
N GLY A 267 -7.82 4.84 4.39
CA GLY A 267 -6.65 4.61 5.22
C GLY A 267 -7.01 4.70 6.70
N VAL A 268 -7.08 3.56 7.37
CA VAL A 268 -7.43 3.44 8.80
C VAL A 268 -6.45 2.52 9.52
N PRO A 269 -6.29 2.65 10.86
CA PRO A 269 -5.52 1.66 11.61
C PRO A 269 -6.25 0.32 11.55
N CYS A 270 -5.55 -0.71 11.11
CA CYS A 270 -6.09 -2.06 11.07
C CYS A 270 -5.11 -3.09 11.63
N ILE A 271 -5.65 -4.17 12.21
CA ILE A 271 -4.85 -5.32 12.61
C ILE A 271 -4.67 -6.21 11.38
N LEU A 272 -3.44 -6.40 10.96
CA LEU A 272 -3.07 -7.19 9.80
C LEU A 272 -2.35 -8.48 10.25
N GLY A 273 -2.86 -9.64 9.86
CA GLY A 273 -2.33 -10.96 10.21
C GLY A 273 -2.69 -12.02 9.18
N ALA A 274 -2.55 -13.31 9.50
CA ALA A 274 -2.72 -14.44 8.58
C ALA A 274 -4.10 -14.52 7.92
N GLY A 275 -5.15 -14.02 8.56
CA GLY A 275 -6.50 -13.89 7.98
C GLY A 275 -6.69 -12.65 7.10
N GLY A 276 -5.64 -11.89 6.80
CA GLY A 276 -5.71 -10.58 6.17
C GLY A 276 -6.02 -9.49 7.19
N VAL A 277 -6.95 -8.58 6.90
CA VAL A 277 -7.42 -7.55 7.85
C VAL A 277 -8.36 -8.19 8.86
N ALA A 278 -7.88 -8.40 10.08
CA ALA A 278 -8.70 -8.99 11.13
C ALA A 278 -9.77 -8.01 11.67
N ARG A 279 -9.41 -6.72 11.77
CA ARG A 279 -10.29 -5.67 12.32
C ARG A 279 -9.73 -4.28 12.01
N ALA A 280 -10.57 -3.35 11.56
CA ALA A 280 -10.27 -1.93 11.67
C ALA A 280 -10.36 -1.51 13.15
N VAL A 281 -9.32 -0.82 13.66
CA VAL A 281 -9.28 -0.39 15.08
C VAL A 281 -10.06 0.91 15.20
N ALA A 282 -11.39 0.82 15.12
CA ALA A 282 -12.26 2.00 15.11
C ALA A 282 -12.52 2.60 16.50
N GLY A 283 -12.62 1.76 17.54
CA GLY A 283 -13.15 2.19 18.84
C GLY A 283 -12.25 3.16 19.59
N GLY A 284 -10.99 2.85 19.77
CA GLY A 284 -10.10 3.62 20.66
C GLY A 284 -9.71 5.01 20.17
N LEU A 285 -9.76 5.27 18.86
CA LEU A 285 -9.44 6.59 18.29
C LEU A 285 -10.65 7.53 18.28
N LEU A 286 -11.88 6.99 18.15
CA LEU A 286 -13.13 7.75 18.28
C LEU A 286 -13.39 8.13 19.73
N ASP A 287 -13.17 7.22 20.67
CA ASP A 287 -13.29 7.48 22.12
C ASP A 287 -12.28 8.54 22.61
N ALA A 288 -11.14 8.65 21.93
CA ALA A 288 -10.15 9.70 22.15
C ALA A 288 -10.48 11.03 21.45
N GLY A 289 -11.68 11.20 20.89
CA GLY A 289 -12.13 12.44 20.23
C GLY A 289 -11.48 12.73 18.89
N ALA A 290 -10.93 11.72 18.21
CA ALA A 290 -10.43 11.84 16.84
C ALA A 290 -11.62 11.91 15.88
N LYS A 291 -12.00 13.11 15.47
CA LYS A 291 -12.89 13.28 14.32
C LYS A 291 -12.06 13.00 13.05
N VAL A 292 -12.34 11.91 12.36
CA VAL A 292 -11.87 11.74 10.97
C VAL A 292 -12.71 12.68 10.13
N VAL A 293 -12.17 13.86 9.84
CA VAL A 293 -12.81 14.82 8.94
C VAL A 293 -12.26 14.50 7.55
N ILE A 294 -13.12 14.00 6.68
CA ILE A 294 -12.79 13.90 5.25
C ILE A 294 -12.76 15.34 4.73
N PHE A 295 -11.60 15.97 4.73
CA PHE A 295 -11.41 17.27 4.12
C PHE A 295 -11.33 17.11 2.60
N ASN A 296 -12.44 17.31 1.94
CA ASN A 296 -12.41 17.85 0.60
C ASN A 296 -12.65 19.36 0.71
N ARG A 297 -11.83 20.18 0.05
CA ARG A 297 -11.99 21.65 -0.03
C ARG A 297 -13.37 22.09 -0.54
N ASN A 298 -14.17 21.16 -1.02
CA ASN A 298 -15.53 21.36 -1.47
C ASN A 298 -16.42 20.24 -0.94
N GLN A 299 -17.22 20.58 0.07
CA GLN A 299 -18.15 19.64 0.72
C GLN A 299 -19.15 19.04 -0.30
N ALA A 300 -19.55 19.82 -1.31
CA ALA A 300 -20.37 19.34 -2.42
C ALA A 300 -19.64 18.29 -3.28
N ARG A 301 -18.33 18.43 -3.51
CA ARG A 301 -17.53 17.43 -4.23
C ARG A 301 -17.29 16.16 -3.43
N ALA A 302 -17.19 16.22 -2.11
CA ALA A 302 -17.10 15.02 -1.27
C ALA A 302 -18.42 14.24 -1.31
N THR A 303 -19.55 14.93 -1.23
CA THR A 303 -20.89 14.33 -1.35
C THR A 303 -21.14 13.84 -2.78
N GLN A 304 -20.69 14.57 -3.80
CA GLN A 304 -20.78 14.16 -5.20
C GLN A 304 -19.93 12.93 -5.47
N LEU A 305 -18.70 12.84 -4.94
CA LEU A 305 -17.82 11.67 -5.09
C LEU A 305 -18.43 10.42 -4.45
N VAL A 306 -19.07 10.57 -3.29
CA VAL A 306 -19.82 9.48 -2.64
C VAL A 306 -20.99 9.04 -3.52
N ASN A 307 -21.73 9.98 -4.11
CA ASN A 307 -22.86 9.69 -4.98
C ASN A 307 -22.41 9.12 -6.34
N ASP A 308 -21.35 9.65 -6.94
CA ASP A 308 -20.81 9.18 -8.21
C ASP A 308 -20.22 7.76 -8.09
N LEU A 309 -19.58 7.43 -6.96
CA LEU A 309 -19.11 6.07 -6.67
C LEU A 309 -20.26 5.10 -6.39
N ALA A 310 -21.34 5.57 -5.78
CA ALA A 310 -22.56 4.77 -5.57
C ALA A 310 -23.36 4.53 -6.87
N CYS A 311 -23.23 5.39 -7.88
CA CYS A 311 -23.86 5.22 -9.19
C CYS A 311 -23.05 4.36 -10.19
N LEU A 312 -21.83 3.95 -9.85
CA LEU A 312 -20.96 3.10 -10.66
C LEU A 312 -21.00 1.62 -10.25
N VAL A 313 -21.90 1.27 -9.31
CA VAL A 313 -22.17 -0.09 -8.83
C VAL A 313 -23.37 -0.70 -9.56
#